data_f050a65cf829e280afafb1cf403d6fe5
#
_entry.id   f050a65cf829e280afafb1cf403d6fe5
#
_cell.length_a   1.000
_cell.length_b   1.000
_cell.length_c   1.000
_cell.angle_alpha   90.00
_cell.angle_beta   90.00
_cell.angle_gamma   90.00
#
_symmetry.space_group_name_H-M   'P 1'
#
loop_
_entity.id
_entity.type
_entity.pdbx_description
1 polymer ?
#
loop_
_entity_poly.entity_id
_entity_poly.type
_entity_poly.pdbx_seq_one_letter_code
_entity_poly.pdbx_strand_id
1 'polypeptide(L)'
;MRIGPIGPIGPIFLILALLFFPSVSSSQAAYDLVILNGRVIDPESKTDAIRNLGLSNGVIRAITSTKLEGRMMIDARGLVIAPGFIDLHQHGQDEENYRFKAMDGVTTALELEVGTGDIDAWYTQREQKSLINYGVSTGHLAARMAAMHEPIKFLPTGDAAHRAATDAEIDAMKQSLEQGLKRGAIAVGFGIQYTPNASRWEILEMFRVAARYGASCHVHMRHAGVKEPGSSIQALEEVISAAAITGAPLHVVHIQSTGGPATPKLLQMISEAKSRKLDVTTECYPYIAGMTDIKSAIFDEGWQEVFGIDYKDLQWAATGERLTKETFAEYRKTGGMVAVFSMTEEIVSAAIKSPITMIASDGILEKGKGHPRTAGTYSRVLGNYVREQRSLSLMDAITKMTLMPAQRLEKRVPSMRNKGRIRLGADADLTIFDPQSIVDKSTFQEPAQYAEGIKFVLVNGVLIVRDGQLQSNIYPGRAVRAPFNSN
;
A
#
# COMPACT_ATOMS: atom_id res chain seq x y z
N MET A 1 -69.27 -87.36 -0.08
CA MET A 1 -68.14 -87.72 0.71
C MET A 1 -67.69 -86.48 1.45
N ARG A 2 -67.52 -86.51 2.76
CA ARG A 2 -67.39 -85.32 3.66
C ARG A 2 -65.98 -84.76 3.64
N ILE A 3 -65.88 -83.44 3.44
CA ILE A 3 -64.64 -82.67 3.53
C ILE A 3 -64.51 -82.23 5.00
N GLY A 4 -63.36 -82.55 5.64
CA GLY A 4 -63.07 -82.09 7.01
C GLY A 4 -62.45 -80.72 7.06
N PRO A 5 -62.55 -80.05 8.20
CA PRO A 5 -62.17 -78.63 8.28
C PRO A 5 -60.65 -78.42 8.49
N ILE A 6 -60.14 -77.36 7.88
CA ILE A 6 -58.78 -76.87 7.95
C ILE A 6 -58.65 -76.02 9.25
N GLY A 7 -57.67 -76.34 10.10
CA GLY A 7 -57.39 -75.65 11.40
C GLY A 7 -56.67 -74.32 11.19
N PRO A 8 -56.67 -73.36 12.11
CA PRO A 8 -56.19 -72.01 12.00
C PRO A 8 -54.64 -71.93 12.03
N ILE A 9 -54.09 -71.16 11.08
CA ILE A 9 -52.69 -70.82 11.03
C ILE A 9 -52.44 -69.67 12.04
N GLY A 10 -51.56 -69.88 13.04
CA GLY A 10 -51.16 -68.84 14.00
C GLY A 10 -50.26 -67.73 13.40
N PRO A 11 -50.29 -66.55 13.97
CA PRO A 11 -49.53 -65.42 13.44
C PRO A 11 -48.04 -65.60 13.74
N ILE A 12 -47.25 -65.51 12.65
CA ILE A 12 -45.78 -65.41 12.71
C ILE A 12 -45.43 -63.96 13.07
N PHE A 13 -44.94 -63.73 14.30
CA PHE A 13 -44.35 -62.44 14.73
C PHE A 13 -42.97 -62.27 14.10
N LEU A 14 -42.86 -61.41 13.08
CA LEU A 14 -41.59 -60.97 12.52
C LEU A 14 -41.00 -59.89 13.45
N ILE A 15 -40.00 -60.22 14.26
CA ILE A 15 -39.26 -59.26 15.10
C ILE A 15 -38.30 -58.53 14.20
N LEU A 16 -38.65 -57.29 13.81
CA LEU A 16 -37.77 -56.36 13.06
C LEU A 16 -36.80 -55.75 14.07
N ALA A 17 -35.57 -56.27 14.14
CA ALA A 17 -34.50 -55.68 14.93
C ALA A 17 -34.04 -54.39 14.23
N LEU A 18 -34.50 -53.21 14.70
CA LEU A 18 -33.99 -51.91 14.34
C LEU A 18 -32.54 -51.73 14.85
N LEU A 19 -31.57 -51.97 14.02
CA LEU A 19 -30.18 -51.59 14.25
C LEU A 19 -30.07 -50.06 14.24
N PHE A 20 -30.07 -49.42 15.44
CA PHE A 20 -29.66 -48.03 15.59
C PHE A 20 -28.15 -47.94 15.36
N PHE A 21 -27.75 -47.55 14.13
CA PHE A 21 -26.41 -47.03 13.91
C PHE A 21 -26.39 -45.60 14.47
N PRO A 22 -25.54 -45.29 15.45
CA PRO A 22 -25.33 -43.90 15.81
C PRO A 22 -24.72 -43.20 14.59
N SER A 23 -25.48 -42.31 13.97
CA SER A 23 -24.93 -41.38 13.00
C SER A 23 -23.90 -40.51 13.75
N VAL A 24 -22.64 -40.81 13.56
CA VAL A 24 -21.56 -39.90 13.92
C VAL A 24 -21.75 -38.69 13.02
N SER A 25 -22.49 -37.70 13.53
CA SER A 25 -22.52 -36.37 12.93
C SER A 25 -21.11 -35.84 13.07
N SER A 26 -20.32 -35.91 12.00
CA SER A 26 -19.07 -35.16 11.95
C SER A 26 -19.46 -33.70 12.04
N SER A 27 -19.30 -33.10 13.22
CA SER A 27 -19.43 -31.68 13.42
C SER A 27 -18.47 -31.03 12.40
N GLN A 28 -19.00 -30.51 11.32
CA GLN A 28 -18.22 -29.76 10.36
C GLN A 28 -17.64 -28.56 11.14
N ALA A 29 -16.32 -28.45 11.14
CA ALA A 29 -15.66 -27.37 11.86
C ALA A 29 -16.29 -26.03 11.46
N ALA A 30 -16.68 -25.23 12.47
CA ALA A 30 -17.48 -24.02 12.24
C ALA A 30 -16.72 -22.95 11.39
N TYR A 31 -15.37 -23.00 11.40
CA TYR A 31 -14.51 -22.03 10.70
C TYR A 31 -13.37 -22.73 9.96
N ASP A 32 -12.91 -22.13 8.87
CA ASP A 32 -11.74 -22.62 8.14
C ASP A 32 -10.47 -22.41 8.95
N LEU A 33 -10.35 -21.25 9.61
CA LEU A 33 -9.26 -20.89 10.51
C LEU A 33 -9.79 -20.14 11.73
N VAL A 34 -9.25 -20.47 12.89
CA VAL A 34 -9.51 -19.76 14.15
C VAL A 34 -8.20 -19.23 14.70
N ILE A 35 -8.22 -17.97 15.13
CA ILE A 35 -7.10 -17.31 15.82
C ILE A 35 -7.55 -17.07 17.26
N LEU A 36 -6.82 -17.65 18.23
CA LEU A 36 -7.18 -17.65 19.65
C LEU A 36 -6.26 -16.74 20.45
N ASN A 37 -6.81 -16.15 21.53
CA ASN A 37 -6.08 -15.48 22.61
C ASN A 37 -5.23 -14.26 22.19
N GLY A 38 -5.43 -13.69 21.00
CA GLY A 38 -4.64 -12.58 20.53
C GLY A 38 -5.16 -11.24 21.01
N ARG A 39 -4.27 -10.25 21.17
CA ARG A 39 -4.63 -8.85 21.41
C ARG A 39 -5.08 -8.22 20.09
N VAL A 40 -6.38 -8.17 19.89
CA VAL A 40 -6.98 -7.54 18.69
C VAL A 40 -6.94 -6.03 18.83
N ILE A 41 -6.34 -5.36 17.83
CA ILE A 41 -6.35 -3.91 17.70
C ILE A 41 -7.08 -3.55 16.41
N ASP A 42 -8.26 -2.96 16.57
CA ASP A 42 -9.04 -2.46 15.44
C ASP A 42 -9.22 -0.94 15.53
N PRO A 43 -8.65 -0.18 14.58
CA PRO A 43 -8.71 1.28 14.63
C PRO A 43 -10.09 1.85 14.33
N GLU A 44 -10.97 1.14 13.60
CA GLU A 44 -12.33 1.63 13.28
C GLU A 44 -13.21 1.65 14.53
N SER A 45 -13.23 0.56 15.29
CA SER A 45 -13.99 0.46 16.55
C SER A 45 -13.21 0.93 17.77
N LYS A 46 -11.93 1.24 17.63
CA LYS A 46 -10.98 1.52 18.72
C LYS A 46 -10.86 0.36 19.71
N THR A 47 -11.04 -0.85 19.23
CA THR A 47 -10.88 -2.06 20.05
C THR A 47 -9.40 -2.31 20.34
N ASP A 48 -9.08 -2.55 21.62
CA ASP A 48 -7.80 -3.03 22.10
C ASP A 48 -8.09 -4.04 23.21
N ALA A 49 -8.23 -5.31 22.83
CA ALA A 49 -8.66 -6.36 23.77
C ALA A 49 -8.29 -7.77 23.28
N ILE A 50 -8.12 -8.70 24.23
CA ILE A 50 -7.96 -10.12 23.91
C ILE A 50 -9.25 -10.66 23.30
N ARG A 51 -9.17 -11.19 22.07
CA ARG A 51 -10.30 -11.76 21.33
C ARG A 51 -9.86 -13.01 20.56
N ASN A 52 -10.85 -13.82 20.22
CA ASN A 52 -10.75 -14.93 19.30
C ASN A 52 -11.45 -14.55 18.00
N LEU A 53 -10.83 -14.89 16.86
CA LEU A 53 -11.37 -14.63 15.54
C LEU A 53 -11.70 -15.95 14.83
N GLY A 54 -12.88 -16.05 14.22
CA GLY A 54 -13.26 -17.14 13.34
C GLY A 54 -13.34 -16.66 11.89
N LEU A 55 -12.61 -17.33 11.00
CA LEU A 55 -12.50 -16.96 9.59
C LEU A 55 -13.10 -18.06 8.70
N SER A 56 -13.89 -17.69 7.70
CA SER A 56 -14.39 -18.62 6.68
C SER A 56 -14.55 -17.90 5.35
N ASN A 57 -14.13 -18.57 4.27
CA ASN A 57 -14.21 -18.05 2.90
C ASN A 57 -13.52 -16.68 2.73
N GLY A 58 -12.38 -16.49 3.38
CA GLY A 58 -11.60 -15.26 3.29
C GLY A 58 -12.17 -14.05 4.03
N VAL A 59 -13.17 -14.25 4.92
CA VAL A 59 -13.90 -13.20 5.61
C VAL A 59 -13.92 -13.46 7.13
N ILE A 60 -13.90 -12.41 7.94
CA ILE A 60 -14.07 -12.50 9.39
C ILE A 60 -15.54 -12.78 9.71
N ARG A 61 -15.81 -13.93 10.33
CA ARG A 61 -17.17 -14.41 10.65
C ARG A 61 -17.49 -14.37 12.14
N ALA A 62 -16.47 -14.37 13.00
CA ALA A 62 -16.66 -14.25 14.44
C ALA A 62 -15.56 -13.40 15.09
N ILE A 63 -15.94 -12.61 16.08
CA ILE A 63 -15.06 -11.87 16.99
C ILE A 63 -15.66 -12.05 18.38
N THR A 64 -14.98 -12.78 19.27
CA THR A 64 -15.55 -13.15 20.57
C THR A 64 -14.48 -13.36 21.64
N SER A 65 -14.86 -13.38 22.90
CA SER A 65 -14.01 -13.82 24.01
C SER A 65 -14.17 -15.32 24.33
N THR A 66 -15.19 -15.99 23.80
CA THR A 66 -15.41 -17.42 23.98
C THR A 66 -14.57 -18.24 23.03
N LYS A 67 -14.25 -19.49 23.43
CA LYS A 67 -13.48 -20.42 22.60
C LYS A 67 -14.22 -20.69 21.27
N LEU A 68 -13.48 -20.69 20.18
CA LEU A 68 -13.94 -21.10 18.87
C LEU A 68 -13.25 -22.38 18.44
N GLU A 69 -13.86 -23.12 17.49
CA GLU A 69 -13.32 -24.32 16.88
C GLU A 69 -13.29 -24.17 15.36
N GLY A 70 -12.20 -24.61 14.74
CA GLY A 70 -12.00 -24.51 13.28
C GLY A 70 -11.10 -25.64 12.77
N ARG A 71 -11.01 -25.75 11.45
CA ARG A 71 -10.16 -26.75 10.78
C ARG A 71 -8.68 -26.52 11.07
N MET A 72 -8.28 -25.24 11.11
CA MET A 72 -6.93 -24.79 11.48
C MET A 72 -7.04 -23.86 12.68
N MET A 73 -6.08 -23.95 13.58
CA MET A 73 -6.06 -23.11 14.78
C MET A 73 -4.68 -22.48 14.95
N ILE A 74 -4.66 -21.19 15.28
CA ILE A 74 -3.47 -20.42 15.66
C ILE A 74 -3.67 -19.93 17.08
N ASP A 75 -2.74 -20.21 17.98
CA ASP A 75 -2.68 -19.57 19.30
C ASP A 75 -1.83 -18.29 19.20
N ALA A 76 -2.48 -17.14 19.27
CA ALA A 76 -1.86 -15.84 19.19
C ALA A 76 -1.61 -15.21 20.58
N ARG A 77 -1.45 -16.01 21.61
CA ARG A 77 -1.18 -15.54 22.97
C ARG A 77 0.12 -14.74 23.03
N GLY A 78 0.03 -13.51 23.56
CA GLY A 78 1.16 -12.58 23.60
C GLY A 78 1.39 -11.79 22.31
N LEU A 79 0.66 -12.12 21.23
CA LEU A 79 0.76 -11.44 19.94
C LEU A 79 -0.34 -10.40 19.77
N VAL A 80 -0.05 -9.40 18.94
CA VAL A 80 -1.02 -8.42 18.44
C VAL A 80 -1.60 -8.92 17.12
N ILE A 81 -2.92 -8.83 16.99
CA ILE A 81 -3.67 -9.06 15.75
C ILE A 81 -4.15 -7.71 15.25
N ALA A 82 -3.62 -7.26 14.13
CA ALA A 82 -4.00 -6.02 13.45
C ALA A 82 -4.65 -6.33 12.10
N PRO A 83 -5.42 -5.39 11.51
CA PRO A 83 -5.72 -5.45 10.08
C PRO A 83 -4.43 -5.52 9.29
N GLY A 84 -4.42 -6.20 8.16
CA GLY A 84 -3.26 -6.24 7.27
C GLY A 84 -2.87 -4.84 6.80
N PHE A 85 -1.56 -4.56 6.78
CA PHE A 85 -1.07 -3.24 6.41
C PHE A 85 -1.32 -2.96 4.93
N ILE A 86 -1.60 -1.68 4.63
CA ILE A 86 -1.91 -1.19 3.29
C ILE A 86 -0.86 -0.16 2.90
N ASP A 87 -0.14 -0.44 1.83
CA ASP A 87 0.86 0.44 1.25
C ASP A 87 0.29 1.14 0.01
N LEU A 88 0.10 2.46 0.09
CA LEU A 88 -0.42 3.26 -1.03
C LEU A 88 0.65 3.59 -2.07
N HIS A 89 1.93 3.37 -1.74
CA HIS A 89 3.05 3.84 -2.50
C HIS A 89 4.14 2.77 -2.59
N GLN A 90 3.99 1.87 -3.55
CA GLN A 90 4.92 0.76 -3.79
C GLN A 90 5.21 0.64 -5.28
N HIS A 91 6.43 0.98 -5.70
CA HIS A 91 6.85 0.89 -7.10
C HIS A 91 7.20 -0.54 -7.52
N GLY A 92 7.83 -1.31 -6.63
CA GLY A 92 8.12 -2.72 -6.89
C GLY A 92 6.87 -3.58 -6.83
N GLN A 93 6.30 -3.91 -7.98
CA GLN A 93 5.03 -4.64 -8.10
C GLN A 93 5.28 -6.00 -8.79
N ASP A 94 6.20 -6.78 -8.24
CA ASP A 94 6.62 -8.11 -8.69
C ASP A 94 6.76 -9.09 -7.51
N GLU A 95 7.10 -10.35 -7.81
CA GLU A 95 7.19 -11.40 -6.81
C GLU A 95 8.27 -11.11 -5.75
N GLU A 96 9.43 -10.57 -6.15
CA GLU A 96 10.52 -10.23 -5.22
C GLU A 96 10.02 -9.21 -4.19
N ASN A 97 9.46 -8.10 -4.64
CA ASN A 97 8.99 -7.03 -3.80
C ASN A 97 7.79 -7.45 -2.91
N TYR A 98 6.87 -8.24 -3.44
CA TYR A 98 5.74 -8.74 -2.66
C TYR A 98 6.15 -9.66 -1.50
N ARG A 99 7.24 -10.42 -1.64
CA ARG A 99 7.78 -11.24 -0.55
C ARG A 99 8.28 -10.37 0.61
N PHE A 100 9.02 -9.30 0.31
CA PHE A 100 9.47 -8.36 1.33
C PHE A 100 8.30 -7.62 2.00
N LYS A 101 7.29 -7.21 1.23
CA LYS A 101 6.08 -6.61 1.75
C LYS A 101 5.30 -7.55 2.67
N ALA A 102 5.10 -8.80 2.28
CA ALA A 102 4.44 -9.79 3.11
C ALA A 102 5.18 -10.00 4.45
N MET A 103 6.52 -10.07 4.42
CA MET A 103 7.35 -10.23 5.61
C MET A 103 7.42 -8.97 6.48
N ASP A 104 7.02 -7.81 5.96
CA ASP A 104 6.82 -6.55 6.70
C ASP A 104 5.34 -6.34 7.12
N GLY A 105 4.48 -7.37 6.94
CA GLY A 105 3.09 -7.36 7.37
C GLY A 105 2.10 -6.70 6.39
N VAL A 106 2.53 -6.36 5.19
CA VAL A 106 1.67 -5.74 4.16
C VAL A 106 0.83 -6.81 3.48
N THR A 107 -0.46 -6.59 3.39
CA THR A 107 -1.44 -7.45 2.70
C THR A 107 -1.97 -6.83 1.41
N THR A 108 -1.75 -5.52 1.22
CA THR A 108 -2.19 -4.77 0.05
C THR A 108 -1.12 -3.73 -0.31
N ALA A 109 -0.56 -3.81 -1.51
CA ALA A 109 0.42 -2.85 -2.01
C ALA A 109 -0.03 -2.25 -3.35
N LEU A 110 0.00 -0.93 -3.43
CA LEU A 110 -0.56 -0.16 -4.54
C LEU A 110 0.50 0.75 -5.16
N GLU A 111 0.49 0.85 -6.50
CA GLU A 111 1.30 1.81 -7.25
C GLU A 111 0.43 3.01 -7.62
N LEU A 112 0.44 4.05 -6.80
CA LEU A 112 -0.47 5.19 -7.00
C LEU A 112 0.22 6.48 -7.44
N GLU A 113 1.55 6.62 -7.30
CA GLU A 113 2.29 7.82 -7.70
C GLU A 113 2.63 7.83 -9.19
N VAL A 114 3.42 6.86 -9.66
CA VAL A 114 3.84 6.80 -11.07
C VAL A 114 2.74 6.22 -11.95
N GLY A 115 2.11 5.15 -11.49
CA GLY A 115 1.01 4.49 -12.18
C GLY A 115 1.44 3.79 -13.47
N THR A 116 0.47 3.55 -14.35
CA THR A 116 0.71 2.91 -15.64
C THR A 116 -0.08 3.59 -16.77
N GLY A 117 0.36 3.39 -18.01
CA GLY A 117 -0.37 3.79 -19.22
C GLY A 117 -1.36 2.72 -19.70
N ASP A 118 -1.21 1.45 -19.30
CA ASP A 118 -2.09 0.34 -19.68
C ASP A 118 -2.59 -0.42 -18.45
N ILE A 119 -3.79 -0.07 -18.03
CA ILE A 119 -4.43 -0.61 -16.83
C ILE A 119 -4.72 -2.11 -16.98
N ASP A 120 -5.23 -2.53 -18.11
CA ASP A 120 -5.64 -3.92 -18.31
C ASP A 120 -4.44 -4.87 -18.38
N ALA A 121 -3.41 -4.51 -19.15
CA ALA A 121 -2.17 -5.28 -19.21
C ALA A 121 -1.51 -5.37 -17.83
N TRP A 122 -1.50 -4.26 -17.05
CA TRP A 122 -0.91 -4.23 -15.73
C TRP A 122 -1.60 -5.20 -14.75
N TYR A 123 -2.95 -5.23 -14.72
CA TYR A 123 -3.70 -6.17 -13.87
C TYR A 123 -3.53 -7.63 -14.35
N THR A 124 -3.62 -7.89 -15.66
CA THR A 124 -3.50 -9.23 -16.25
C THR A 124 -2.15 -9.88 -15.92
N GLN A 125 -1.06 -9.12 -15.92
CA GLN A 125 0.28 -9.62 -15.56
C GLN A 125 0.37 -10.16 -14.13
N ARG A 126 -0.50 -9.72 -13.22
CA ARG A 126 -0.48 -10.04 -11.77
C ARG A 126 -1.59 -11.00 -11.36
N GLU A 127 -2.56 -11.22 -12.20
CA GLU A 127 -3.69 -12.10 -11.92
C GLU A 127 -3.21 -13.52 -11.65
N GLN A 128 -3.62 -14.09 -10.50
CA GLN A 128 -3.22 -15.42 -10.01
C GLN A 128 -1.70 -15.60 -9.80
N LYS A 129 -0.93 -14.52 -9.74
CA LYS A 129 0.52 -14.52 -9.55
C LYS A 129 0.97 -13.63 -8.40
N SER A 130 0.05 -12.97 -7.71
CA SER A 130 0.38 -12.04 -6.64
C SER A 130 0.19 -12.66 -5.26
N LEU A 131 1.21 -12.54 -4.42
CA LEU A 131 1.20 -12.99 -3.03
C LEU A 131 0.26 -12.13 -2.17
N ILE A 132 0.19 -10.83 -2.44
CA ILE A 132 -0.62 -9.85 -1.71
C ILE A 132 -1.58 -9.12 -2.66
N ASN A 133 -2.57 -8.43 -2.13
CA ASN A 133 -3.48 -7.63 -2.95
C ASN A 133 -2.72 -6.48 -3.63
N TYR A 134 -3.10 -6.15 -4.85
CA TYR A 134 -2.39 -5.23 -5.73
C TYR A 134 -3.35 -4.29 -6.48
N GLY A 135 -2.86 -3.12 -6.86
CA GLY A 135 -3.65 -2.17 -7.64
C GLY A 135 -2.82 -0.98 -8.12
N VAL A 136 -3.35 -0.22 -9.08
CA VAL A 136 -2.59 0.80 -9.79
C VAL A 136 -3.43 2.03 -10.14
N SER A 137 -2.77 3.18 -10.20
CA SER A 137 -3.28 4.43 -10.80
C SER A 137 -3.03 4.48 -12.31
N THR A 138 -3.77 5.32 -13.02
CA THR A 138 -3.36 5.79 -14.35
C THR A 138 -2.35 6.92 -14.18
N GLY A 139 -1.21 6.85 -14.90
CA GLY A 139 -0.06 7.71 -14.66
C GLY A 139 0.00 8.92 -15.60
N HIS A 140 0.11 10.13 -15.05
CA HIS A 140 0.39 11.35 -15.83
C HIS A 140 1.71 11.23 -16.58
N LEU A 141 2.77 10.68 -15.96
CA LEU A 141 4.07 10.49 -16.61
C LEU A 141 3.96 9.62 -17.86
N ALA A 142 3.26 8.49 -17.76
CA ALA A 142 3.06 7.59 -18.89
C ALA A 142 2.22 8.24 -20.01
N ALA A 143 1.14 8.96 -19.64
CA ALA A 143 0.31 9.68 -20.59
C ALA A 143 1.10 10.79 -21.32
N ARG A 144 1.98 11.50 -20.58
CA ARG A 144 2.82 12.55 -21.12
C ARG A 144 3.88 12.01 -22.08
N MET A 145 4.60 10.93 -21.71
CA MET A 145 5.54 10.26 -22.61
C MET A 145 4.85 9.80 -23.90
N ALA A 146 3.66 9.18 -23.77
CA ALA A 146 2.91 8.74 -24.95
C ALA A 146 2.46 9.89 -25.84
N ALA A 147 1.94 11.00 -25.29
CA ALA A 147 1.50 12.18 -26.04
C ALA A 147 2.67 12.88 -26.76
N MET A 148 3.87 12.81 -26.22
CA MET A 148 5.10 13.36 -26.79
C MET A 148 5.91 12.34 -27.61
N HIS A 149 5.33 11.17 -27.91
CA HIS A 149 5.95 10.10 -28.70
C HIS A 149 7.27 9.56 -28.15
N GLU A 150 7.44 9.60 -26.82
CA GLU A 150 8.57 8.97 -26.14
C GLU A 150 8.25 7.52 -25.73
N PRO A 151 9.27 6.64 -25.67
CA PRO A 151 9.09 5.32 -25.08
C PRO A 151 8.66 5.44 -23.61
N ILE A 152 7.59 4.74 -23.24
CA ILE A 152 7.09 4.74 -21.85
C ILE A 152 8.09 3.96 -20.99
N LYS A 153 8.67 4.64 -20.00
CA LYS A 153 9.59 4.12 -18.99
C LYS A 153 9.07 4.48 -17.59
N PHE A 154 9.80 4.05 -16.56
CA PHE A 154 9.48 4.41 -15.19
C PHE A 154 9.43 5.93 -14.99
N LEU A 155 10.50 6.65 -15.42
CA LEU A 155 10.56 8.11 -15.39
C LEU A 155 10.94 8.66 -16.77
N PRO A 156 10.42 9.84 -17.18
CA PRO A 156 10.79 10.50 -18.42
C PRO A 156 12.20 11.11 -18.33
N THR A 157 12.92 11.14 -19.44
CA THR A 157 14.28 11.70 -19.53
C THR A 157 14.49 12.58 -20.76
N GLY A 158 13.49 12.71 -21.63
CA GLY A 158 13.53 13.48 -22.87
C GLY A 158 12.58 14.68 -22.86
N ASP A 159 11.88 14.90 -23.96
CA ASP A 159 10.91 15.98 -24.14
C ASP A 159 9.81 15.98 -23.09
N ALA A 160 9.33 14.78 -22.68
CA ALA A 160 8.33 14.64 -21.64
C ALA A 160 8.80 15.18 -20.28
N ALA A 161 10.10 15.23 -20.00
CA ALA A 161 10.64 15.91 -18.83
C ALA A 161 10.83 17.42 -19.07
N HIS A 162 11.40 17.82 -20.23
CA HIS A 162 12.06 19.10 -20.40
C HIS A 162 11.36 20.08 -21.34
N ARG A 163 10.20 19.76 -21.90
CA ARG A 163 9.43 20.63 -22.79
C ARG A 163 8.00 20.86 -22.28
N ALA A 164 7.45 22.02 -22.46
CA ALA A 164 6.02 22.25 -22.22
C ALA A 164 5.19 21.49 -23.28
N ALA A 165 4.05 20.94 -22.84
CA ALA A 165 3.10 20.31 -23.74
C ALA A 165 2.29 21.34 -24.52
N THR A 166 1.97 21.03 -25.77
CA THR A 166 0.97 21.74 -26.57
C THR A 166 -0.44 21.43 -26.12
N ASP A 167 -1.43 22.24 -26.50
CA ASP A 167 -2.84 21.98 -26.17
C ASP A 167 -3.31 20.61 -26.70
N ALA A 168 -2.87 20.21 -27.90
CA ALA A 168 -3.19 18.92 -28.49
C ALA A 168 -2.61 17.75 -27.69
N GLU A 169 -1.39 17.88 -27.17
CA GLU A 169 -0.76 16.88 -26.29
C GLU A 169 -1.47 16.83 -24.94
N ILE A 170 -1.89 17.97 -24.38
CA ILE A 170 -2.70 18.01 -23.16
C ILE A 170 -4.03 17.28 -23.36
N ASP A 171 -4.71 17.50 -24.49
CA ASP A 171 -5.95 16.78 -24.80
C ASP A 171 -5.74 15.27 -24.97
N ALA A 172 -4.63 14.85 -25.60
CA ALA A 172 -4.26 13.43 -25.68
C ALA A 172 -4.01 12.82 -24.29
N MET A 173 -3.31 13.52 -23.39
CA MET A 173 -3.12 13.08 -22.01
C MET A 173 -4.46 12.95 -21.26
N LYS A 174 -5.38 13.92 -21.40
CA LYS A 174 -6.72 13.85 -20.79
C LYS A 174 -7.47 12.60 -21.23
N GLN A 175 -7.44 12.28 -22.52
CA GLN A 175 -8.09 11.08 -23.08
C GLN A 175 -7.46 9.81 -22.53
N SER A 176 -6.14 9.73 -22.43
CA SER A 176 -5.41 8.60 -21.88
C SER A 176 -5.77 8.35 -20.41
N LEU A 177 -5.74 9.39 -19.56
CA LEU A 177 -6.12 9.28 -18.14
C LEU A 177 -7.59 8.89 -17.99
N GLU A 178 -8.48 9.48 -18.78
CA GLU A 178 -9.90 9.15 -18.76
C GLU A 178 -10.14 7.68 -19.12
N GLN A 179 -9.48 7.18 -20.14
CA GLN A 179 -9.53 5.76 -20.51
C GLN A 179 -9.05 4.87 -19.35
N GLY A 180 -7.90 5.21 -18.74
CA GLY A 180 -7.40 4.48 -17.58
C GLY A 180 -8.41 4.43 -16.42
N LEU A 181 -9.06 5.56 -16.12
CA LEU A 181 -10.08 5.65 -15.06
C LEU A 181 -11.35 4.85 -15.40
N LYS A 182 -11.78 4.84 -16.67
CA LYS A 182 -12.89 3.99 -17.16
C LYS A 182 -12.54 2.50 -17.05
N ARG A 183 -11.27 2.15 -17.27
CA ARG A 183 -10.76 0.78 -17.11
C ARG A 183 -10.47 0.39 -15.66
N GLY A 184 -10.88 1.20 -14.69
CA GLY A 184 -10.84 0.87 -13.25
C GLY A 184 -9.52 1.21 -12.55
N ALA A 185 -8.73 2.14 -13.06
CA ALA A 185 -7.63 2.71 -12.30
C ALA A 185 -8.14 3.30 -10.98
N ILE A 186 -7.38 3.08 -9.90
CA ILE A 186 -7.72 3.50 -8.54
C ILE A 186 -7.69 5.03 -8.41
N ALA A 187 -6.66 5.65 -8.98
CA ALA A 187 -6.28 7.05 -8.81
C ALA A 187 -5.65 7.60 -10.09
N VAL A 188 -5.26 8.86 -10.06
CA VAL A 188 -4.34 9.46 -11.04
C VAL A 188 -3.03 9.75 -10.34
N GLY A 189 -1.93 9.21 -10.88
CA GLY A 189 -0.59 9.39 -10.33
C GLY A 189 0.18 10.51 -11.03
N PHE A 190 0.99 11.26 -10.25
CA PHE A 190 1.77 12.40 -10.74
C PHE A 190 3.17 12.41 -10.15
N GLY A 191 4.17 12.55 -11.01
CA GLY A 191 5.55 12.85 -10.63
C GLY A 191 5.96 14.22 -11.20
N ILE A 192 5.45 15.33 -10.66
CA ILE A 192 5.62 16.65 -11.28
C ILE A 192 7.07 17.10 -11.21
N GLN A 193 7.84 16.72 -10.19
CA GLN A 193 9.27 17.02 -10.11
C GLN A 193 10.08 16.36 -11.23
N TYR A 194 9.58 15.24 -11.78
CA TYR A 194 10.19 14.54 -12.93
C TYR A 194 9.79 15.16 -14.28
N THR A 195 8.81 16.07 -14.27
CA THR A 195 8.35 16.81 -15.45
C THR A 195 8.28 18.30 -15.13
N PRO A 196 9.41 18.95 -14.78
CA PRO A 196 9.42 20.33 -14.28
C PRO A 196 8.80 21.34 -15.28
N ASN A 197 8.82 21.03 -16.58
CA ASN A 197 8.24 21.86 -17.63
C ASN A 197 6.76 21.56 -17.94
N ALA A 198 6.12 20.63 -17.22
CA ALA A 198 4.67 20.50 -17.28
C ALA A 198 4.02 21.79 -16.78
N SER A 199 3.16 22.42 -17.59
CA SER A 199 2.54 23.67 -17.21
C SER A 199 1.54 23.47 -16.05
N ARG A 200 1.31 24.52 -15.25
CA ARG A 200 0.25 24.47 -14.21
C ARG A 200 -1.13 24.27 -14.83
N TRP A 201 -1.34 24.74 -16.06
CA TRP A 201 -2.57 24.48 -16.82
C TRP A 201 -2.73 22.99 -17.14
N GLU A 202 -1.68 22.33 -17.61
CA GLU A 202 -1.66 20.90 -17.86
C GLU A 202 -2.04 20.11 -16.57
N ILE A 203 -1.39 20.40 -15.45
CA ILE A 203 -1.69 19.74 -14.17
C ILE A 203 -3.17 19.97 -13.77
N LEU A 204 -3.67 21.20 -13.89
CA LEU A 204 -5.06 21.54 -13.60
C LEU A 204 -6.05 20.73 -14.46
N GLU A 205 -5.76 20.58 -15.77
CA GLU A 205 -6.60 19.80 -16.69
C GLU A 205 -6.62 18.30 -16.29
N MET A 206 -5.48 17.73 -15.88
CA MET A 206 -5.44 16.35 -15.37
C MET A 206 -6.25 16.19 -14.06
N PHE A 207 -6.18 17.16 -13.16
CA PHE A 207 -7.02 17.18 -11.95
C PHE A 207 -8.52 17.24 -12.29
N ARG A 208 -8.93 17.99 -13.33
CA ARG A 208 -10.32 18.00 -13.81
C ARG A 208 -10.77 16.61 -14.28
N VAL A 209 -9.90 15.88 -14.96
CA VAL A 209 -10.19 14.50 -15.35
C VAL A 209 -10.39 13.64 -14.11
N ALA A 210 -9.48 13.68 -13.13
CA ALA A 210 -9.59 12.92 -11.89
C ALA A 210 -10.90 13.23 -11.13
N ALA A 211 -11.25 14.52 -11.00
CA ALA A 211 -12.45 14.99 -10.31
C ALA A 211 -13.74 14.40 -10.88
N ARG A 212 -13.88 14.32 -12.22
CA ARG A 212 -15.06 13.73 -12.89
C ARG A 212 -15.33 12.29 -12.48
N TYR A 213 -14.28 11.55 -12.13
CA TYR A 213 -14.36 10.15 -11.71
C TYR A 213 -14.28 9.95 -10.18
N GLY A 214 -14.20 11.04 -9.40
CA GLY A 214 -13.96 10.97 -7.96
C GLY A 214 -12.66 10.25 -7.60
N ALA A 215 -11.70 10.24 -8.52
CA ALA A 215 -10.38 9.64 -8.34
C ALA A 215 -9.46 10.61 -7.60
N SER A 216 -8.68 10.10 -6.64
CA SER A 216 -7.68 10.92 -5.96
C SER A 216 -6.46 11.13 -6.85
N CYS A 217 -5.88 12.35 -6.77
CA CYS A 217 -4.58 12.66 -7.37
C CYS A 217 -3.49 12.35 -6.35
N HIS A 218 -2.60 11.40 -6.63
CA HIS A 218 -1.43 11.08 -5.82
C HIS A 218 -0.22 11.79 -6.40
N VAL A 219 0.33 12.75 -5.67
CA VAL A 219 1.21 13.76 -6.25
C VAL A 219 2.57 13.84 -5.56
N HIS A 220 3.62 13.47 -6.29
CA HIS A 220 4.97 13.94 -6.04
C HIS A 220 5.04 15.40 -6.54
N MET A 221 5.17 16.33 -5.61
CA MET A 221 5.10 17.78 -5.87
C MET A 221 6.25 18.25 -6.76
N ARG A 222 6.06 19.40 -7.42
CA ARG A 222 7.00 19.97 -8.40
C ARG A 222 8.37 20.34 -7.83
N HIS A 223 8.38 20.91 -6.61
CA HIS A 223 9.58 21.45 -5.98
C HIS A 223 9.80 20.84 -4.62
N ALA A 224 11.07 20.69 -4.26
CA ALA A 224 11.51 20.26 -2.95
C ALA A 224 12.26 21.39 -2.23
N GLY A 225 12.46 21.22 -0.91
CA GLY A 225 13.26 22.14 -0.11
C GLY A 225 12.59 23.47 0.20
N VAL A 226 13.39 24.46 0.58
CA VAL A 226 12.92 25.73 1.17
C VAL A 226 13.27 26.99 0.37
N LYS A 227 14.01 26.84 -0.73
CA LYS A 227 14.49 27.98 -1.54
C LYS A 227 13.35 28.56 -2.37
N GLU A 228 13.10 29.87 -2.21
CA GLU A 228 12.14 30.62 -3.03
C GLU A 228 12.86 31.41 -4.16
N PRO A 229 12.26 31.49 -5.37
CA PRO A 229 11.08 30.75 -5.83
C PRO A 229 11.42 29.27 -6.07
N GLY A 230 10.39 28.39 -6.04
CA GLY A 230 10.56 26.98 -6.33
C GLY A 230 10.63 26.10 -5.07
N SER A 231 10.10 26.57 -3.94
CA SER A 231 10.06 25.83 -2.69
C SER A 231 8.96 24.75 -2.65
N SER A 232 9.07 23.83 -1.69
CA SER A 232 8.02 22.85 -1.37
C SER A 232 6.72 23.52 -0.92
N ILE A 233 6.79 24.73 -0.31
CA ILE A 233 5.59 25.51 0.05
C ILE A 233 4.85 25.92 -1.23
N GLN A 234 5.54 26.51 -2.20
CA GLN A 234 4.95 26.89 -3.48
C GLN A 234 4.39 25.68 -4.24
N ALA A 235 5.08 24.55 -4.18
CA ALA A 235 4.60 23.31 -4.81
C ALA A 235 3.33 22.77 -4.14
N LEU A 236 3.21 22.87 -2.81
CA LEU A 236 2.00 22.48 -2.11
C LEU A 236 0.83 23.43 -2.41
N GLU A 237 1.09 24.74 -2.50
CA GLU A 237 0.08 25.74 -2.93
C GLU A 237 -0.45 25.41 -4.33
N GLU A 238 0.41 25.03 -5.29
CA GLU A 238 0.00 24.63 -6.64
C GLU A 238 -1.04 23.50 -6.59
N VAL A 239 -0.74 22.40 -5.90
CA VAL A 239 -1.60 21.21 -5.92
C VAL A 239 -2.86 21.36 -5.04
N ILE A 240 -2.78 22.12 -3.93
CA ILE A 240 -3.96 22.47 -3.13
C ILE A 240 -4.90 23.38 -3.95
N SER A 241 -4.35 24.35 -4.69
CA SER A 241 -5.14 25.23 -5.58
C SER A 241 -5.81 24.43 -6.68
N ALA A 242 -5.10 23.48 -7.31
CA ALA A 242 -5.67 22.60 -8.33
C ALA A 242 -6.81 21.74 -7.74
N ALA A 243 -6.63 21.17 -6.55
CA ALA A 243 -7.65 20.42 -5.86
C ALA A 243 -8.87 21.28 -5.50
N ALA A 244 -8.67 22.50 -4.99
CA ALA A 244 -9.73 23.43 -4.62
C ALA A 244 -10.56 23.89 -5.84
N ILE A 245 -9.91 24.17 -6.95
CA ILE A 245 -10.55 24.62 -8.22
C ILE A 245 -11.38 23.49 -8.84
N THR A 246 -10.87 22.25 -8.81
CA THR A 246 -11.47 21.12 -9.52
C THR A 246 -12.39 20.25 -8.68
N GLY A 247 -12.23 20.30 -7.36
CA GLY A 247 -12.88 19.38 -6.42
C GLY A 247 -12.25 17.97 -6.40
N ALA A 248 -11.10 17.76 -7.06
CA ALA A 248 -10.41 16.49 -7.03
C ALA A 248 -9.86 16.19 -5.62
N PRO A 249 -10.04 14.97 -5.08
CA PRO A 249 -9.37 14.57 -3.87
C PRO A 249 -7.85 14.55 -4.08
N LEU A 250 -7.07 15.10 -3.14
CA LEU A 250 -5.62 15.21 -3.22
C LEU A 250 -4.94 14.29 -2.19
N HIS A 251 -3.91 13.59 -2.61
CA HIS A 251 -2.97 12.90 -1.74
C HIS A 251 -1.54 13.35 -2.07
N VAL A 252 -0.89 14.04 -1.13
CA VAL A 252 0.51 14.46 -1.27
C VAL A 252 1.39 13.32 -0.78
N VAL A 253 2.21 12.74 -1.67
CA VAL A 253 3.07 11.62 -1.30
C VAL A 253 4.31 12.08 -0.53
N HIS A 254 4.89 11.19 0.29
CA HIS A 254 6.16 11.35 1.03
C HIS A 254 6.51 12.80 1.44
N ILE A 255 5.61 13.44 2.20
CA ILE A 255 5.68 14.88 2.55
C ILE A 255 7.03 15.32 3.15
N GLN A 256 7.71 14.45 3.92
CA GLN A 256 8.99 14.74 4.56
C GLN A 256 10.15 14.79 3.55
N SER A 257 10.10 13.95 2.52
CA SER A 257 11.14 13.90 1.48
C SER A 257 11.15 15.16 0.61
N THR A 258 9.96 15.62 0.23
CA THR A 258 9.80 16.84 -0.57
C THR A 258 9.93 18.10 0.30
N GLY A 259 9.38 18.06 1.51
CA GLY A 259 9.35 19.20 2.42
C GLY A 259 10.70 19.53 3.06
N GLY A 260 11.54 18.52 3.35
CA GLY A 260 12.75 18.72 4.12
C GLY A 260 12.48 19.51 5.40
N PRO A 261 13.25 20.57 5.70
CA PRO A 261 13.04 21.42 6.87
C PRO A 261 11.66 22.11 6.92
N ALA A 262 10.98 22.28 5.79
CA ALA A 262 9.65 22.88 5.73
C ALA A 262 8.53 21.91 6.11
N THR A 263 8.79 20.63 6.33
CA THR A 263 7.78 19.60 6.62
C THR A 263 6.74 20.02 7.68
N PRO A 264 7.10 20.63 8.83
CA PRO A 264 6.11 21.09 9.80
C PRO A 264 5.13 22.14 9.23
N LYS A 265 5.62 23.06 8.38
CA LYS A 265 4.79 24.08 7.71
C LYS A 265 3.85 23.45 6.70
N LEU A 266 4.33 22.49 5.90
CA LEU A 266 3.50 21.76 4.95
C LEU A 266 2.38 20.99 5.65
N LEU A 267 2.68 20.33 6.77
CA LEU A 267 1.68 19.62 7.57
C LEU A 267 0.63 20.58 8.15
N GLN A 268 1.05 21.78 8.58
CA GLN A 268 0.13 22.83 9.00
C GLN A 268 -0.79 23.26 7.86
N MET A 269 -0.25 23.55 6.67
CA MET A 269 -1.04 23.94 5.49
C MET A 269 -2.07 22.86 5.11
N ILE A 270 -1.69 21.58 5.13
CA ILE A 270 -2.61 20.47 4.89
C ILE A 270 -3.71 20.42 5.96
N SER A 271 -3.35 20.57 7.25
CA SER A 271 -4.34 20.62 8.33
C SER A 271 -5.33 21.76 8.16
N GLU A 272 -4.87 22.94 7.76
CA GLU A 272 -5.71 24.10 7.49
C GLU A 272 -6.62 23.89 6.28
N ALA A 273 -6.11 23.29 5.20
CA ALA A 273 -6.92 22.91 4.02
C ALA A 273 -8.02 21.92 4.42
N LYS A 274 -7.69 20.89 5.23
CA LYS A 274 -8.69 19.94 5.77
C LYS A 274 -9.74 20.61 6.64
N SER A 275 -9.36 21.57 7.48
CA SER A 275 -10.30 22.32 8.32
C SER A 275 -11.33 23.12 7.48
N ARG A 276 -10.94 23.53 6.28
CA ARG A 276 -11.80 24.18 5.27
C ARG A 276 -12.53 23.19 4.37
N LYS A 277 -12.56 21.89 4.73
CA LYS A 277 -13.27 20.80 4.02
C LYS A 277 -12.68 20.43 2.67
N LEU A 278 -11.45 20.80 2.37
CA LEU A 278 -10.75 20.24 1.22
C LEU A 278 -10.36 18.77 1.52
N ASP A 279 -10.58 17.91 0.54
CA ASP A 279 -10.23 16.48 0.65
C ASP A 279 -8.74 16.29 0.34
N VAL A 280 -7.90 16.60 1.32
CA VAL A 280 -6.43 16.50 1.23
C VAL A 280 -5.90 15.52 2.26
N THR A 281 -5.02 14.63 1.84
CA THR A 281 -4.30 13.67 2.71
C THR A 281 -2.82 13.64 2.34
N THR A 282 -2.00 13.02 3.19
CA THR A 282 -0.56 12.88 2.94
C THR A 282 0.01 11.65 3.64
N GLU A 283 1.20 11.25 3.23
CA GLU A 283 1.93 10.09 3.74
C GLU A 283 3.40 10.38 4.00
N CYS A 284 4.07 9.48 4.71
CA CYS A 284 5.51 9.52 4.95
C CYS A 284 6.06 8.11 5.16
N TYR A 285 7.37 7.94 5.03
CA TYR A 285 8.12 6.73 5.36
C TYR A 285 9.18 7.00 6.45
N PRO A 286 9.59 5.99 7.25
CA PRO A 286 10.44 6.18 8.43
C PRO A 286 11.94 6.10 8.13
N TYR A 287 12.42 6.74 7.06
CA TYR A 287 13.83 6.74 6.66
C TYR A 287 14.29 8.14 6.24
N ILE A 288 15.58 8.42 6.45
CA ILE A 288 16.22 9.74 6.23
C ILE A 288 16.67 9.98 4.77
N ALA A 289 16.45 9.02 3.89
CA ALA A 289 16.79 9.15 2.47
C ALA A 289 15.57 8.86 1.59
N GLY A 290 15.49 9.51 0.44
CA GLY A 290 14.69 9.12 -0.71
C GLY A 290 15.49 8.22 -1.67
N MET A 291 14.86 7.77 -2.75
CA MET A 291 15.54 7.05 -3.84
C MET A 291 14.85 7.33 -5.17
N THR A 292 15.65 7.59 -6.21
CA THR A 292 15.14 7.83 -7.57
C THR A 292 16.18 7.46 -8.62
N ASP A 293 15.79 7.47 -9.91
CA ASP A 293 16.75 7.29 -11.02
C ASP A 293 17.63 8.53 -11.16
N ILE A 294 18.94 8.31 -11.22
CA ILE A 294 19.93 9.38 -11.34
C ILE A 294 19.79 10.18 -12.66
N LYS A 295 19.15 9.61 -13.70
CA LYS A 295 18.86 10.32 -14.98
C LYS A 295 17.67 11.26 -14.92
N SER A 296 16.85 11.18 -13.86
CA SER A 296 15.66 12.02 -13.75
C SER A 296 15.99 13.52 -13.71
N ALA A 297 15.03 14.35 -14.07
CA ALA A 297 15.14 15.81 -14.03
C ALA A 297 15.41 16.38 -12.62
N ILE A 298 15.21 15.58 -11.56
CA ILE A 298 15.54 15.95 -10.17
C ILE A 298 17.03 16.33 -10.05
N PHE A 299 17.91 15.71 -10.85
CA PHE A 299 19.35 15.94 -10.82
C PHE A 299 19.84 16.90 -11.94
N ASP A 300 18.94 17.67 -12.52
CA ASP A 300 19.34 18.75 -13.44
C ASP A 300 20.11 19.85 -12.70
N GLU A 301 20.68 20.79 -13.44
CA GLU A 301 21.51 21.85 -12.87
C GLU A 301 20.81 22.56 -11.67
N GLY A 302 21.54 22.76 -10.58
CA GLY A 302 21.02 23.38 -9.36
C GLY A 302 20.46 22.43 -8.32
N TRP A 303 20.42 21.10 -8.56
CA TRP A 303 19.86 20.12 -7.62
C TRP A 303 20.47 20.18 -6.23
N GLN A 304 21.78 20.48 -6.14
CA GLN A 304 22.50 20.57 -4.85
C GLN A 304 21.92 21.69 -3.97
N GLU A 305 21.61 22.84 -4.56
CA GLU A 305 20.99 23.95 -3.84
C GLU A 305 19.55 23.66 -3.43
N VAL A 306 18.79 22.96 -4.29
CA VAL A 306 17.39 22.58 -4.02
C VAL A 306 17.31 21.68 -2.80
N PHE A 307 18.17 20.67 -2.72
CA PHE A 307 18.17 19.70 -1.62
C PHE A 307 19.07 20.09 -0.45
N GLY A 308 19.97 21.06 -0.63
CA GLY A 308 20.95 21.46 0.40
C GLY A 308 21.99 20.37 0.70
N ILE A 309 22.33 19.54 -0.29
CA ILE A 309 23.23 18.39 -0.17
C ILE A 309 24.29 18.41 -1.29
N ASP A 310 25.26 17.50 -1.21
CA ASP A 310 26.31 17.34 -2.21
C ASP A 310 26.44 15.88 -2.65
N TYR A 311 27.32 15.60 -3.60
CA TYR A 311 27.57 14.24 -4.18
C TYR A 311 27.77 13.18 -3.12
N LYS A 312 28.50 13.46 -2.03
CA LYS A 312 28.73 12.54 -0.89
C LYS A 312 27.45 12.11 -0.16
N ASP A 313 26.37 12.87 -0.32
CA ASP A 313 25.07 12.59 0.28
C ASP A 313 24.19 11.70 -0.63
N LEU A 314 24.75 11.32 -1.77
CA LEU A 314 24.16 10.34 -2.69
C LEU A 314 24.84 8.97 -2.51
N GLN A 315 24.02 7.90 -2.51
CA GLN A 315 24.51 6.53 -2.44
C GLN A 315 24.02 5.71 -3.63
N TRP A 316 24.94 5.14 -4.40
CA TRP A 316 24.59 4.26 -5.51
C TRP A 316 23.95 2.97 -5.00
N ALA A 317 22.70 2.69 -5.41
CA ALA A 317 21.93 1.60 -4.84
C ALA A 317 22.52 0.21 -5.17
N ALA A 318 23.18 0.06 -6.33
CA ALA A 318 23.72 -1.23 -6.76
C ALA A 318 24.93 -1.69 -5.92
N THR A 319 25.79 -0.75 -5.48
CA THR A 319 27.04 -1.06 -4.76
C THR A 319 27.04 -0.59 -3.31
N GLY A 320 26.20 0.39 -2.96
CA GLY A 320 26.22 1.04 -1.64
C GLY A 320 27.30 2.11 -1.48
N GLU A 321 28.05 2.46 -2.54
CA GLU A 321 29.08 3.50 -2.49
C GLU A 321 28.48 4.91 -2.45
N ARG A 322 29.17 5.83 -1.74
CA ARG A 322 28.87 7.26 -1.78
C ARG A 322 29.50 7.87 -3.04
N LEU A 323 28.74 8.78 -3.68
CA LEU A 323 29.17 9.33 -4.96
C LEU A 323 30.20 10.46 -4.78
N THR A 324 31.03 10.60 -5.81
CA THR A 324 31.85 11.80 -6.08
C THR A 324 31.27 12.53 -7.30
N LYS A 325 31.82 13.70 -7.62
CA LYS A 325 31.44 14.44 -8.84
C LYS A 325 31.66 13.60 -10.10
N GLU A 326 32.76 12.84 -10.13
CA GLU A 326 33.16 12.01 -11.26
C GLU A 326 32.21 10.82 -11.44
N THR A 327 31.97 10.04 -10.35
CA THR A 327 31.07 8.89 -10.40
C THR A 327 29.63 9.31 -10.64
N PHE A 328 29.17 10.44 -10.10
CA PHE A 328 27.87 11.03 -10.44
C PHE A 328 27.75 11.32 -11.95
N ALA A 329 28.75 11.98 -12.54
CA ALA A 329 28.74 12.31 -13.97
C ALA A 329 28.76 11.05 -14.86
N GLU A 330 29.40 9.97 -14.42
CA GLU A 330 29.39 8.69 -15.11
C GLU A 330 28.02 8.00 -15.02
N TYR A 331 27.44 7.89 -13.80
CA TYR A 331 26.15 7.26 -13.60
C TYR A 331 24.99 8.04 -14.23
N ARG A 332 25.11 9.37 -14.34
CA ARG A 332 24.15 10.17 -15.14
C ARG A 332 24.09 9.72 -16.61
N LYS A 333 25.17 9.14 -17.17
CA LYS A 333 25.18 8.62 -18.57
C LYS A 333 24.51 7.25 -18.64
N THR A 334 24.79 6.37 -17.67
CA THR A 334 24.30 4.98 -17.68
C THR A 334 22.89 4.84 -17.12
N GLY A 335 22.53 5.63 -16.12
CA GLY A 335 21.27 5.51 -15.37
C GLY A 335 21.32 4.44 -14.28
N GLY A 336 20.35 4.47 -13.39
CA GLY A 336 20.16 3.56 -12.28
C GLY A 336 19.74 4.28 -11.00
N MET A 337 19.42 3.53 -9.97
CA MET A 337 18.86 4.04 -8.73
C MET A 337 19.90 4.61 -7.78
N VAL A 338 19.60 5.74 -7.19
CA VAL A 338 20.45 6.43 -6.22
C VAL A 338 19.64 6.84 -4.99
N ALA A 339 20.12 6.50 -3.78
CA ALA A 339 19.55 6.98 -2.53
C ALA A 339 20.05 8.41 -2.24
N VAL A 340 19.15 9.29 -1.80
CA VAL A 340 19.36 10.72 -1.60
C VAL A 340 19.16 11.05 -0.13
N PHE A 341 20.23 11.28 0.61
CA PHE A 341 20.25 11.56 2.06
C PHE A 341 20.03 13.05 2.31
N SER A 342 18.80 13.51 2.17
CA SER A 342 18.42 14.93 2.28
C SER A 342 17.60 15.25 3.53
N MET A 343 17.33 14.25 4.38
CA MET A 343 16.48 14.41 5.58
C MET A 343 17.25 14.08 6.86
N THR A 344 16.79 14.67 7.98
CA THR A 344 17.24 14.31 9.33
C THR A 344 16.18 13.47 10.05
N GLU A 345 16.56 12.78 11.12
CA GLU A 345 15.62 12.02 11.96
C GLU A 345 14.53 12.93 12.56
N GLU A 346 14.81 14.21 12.84
CA GLU A 346 13.83 15.17 13.34
C GLU A 346 12.72 15.44 12.31
N ILE A 347 13.10 15.60 11.04
CA ILE A 347 12.15 15.80 9.92
C ILE A 347 11.25 14.57 9.78
N VAL A 348 11.85 13.38 9.74
CA VAL A 348 11.11 12.13 9.63
C VAL A 348 10.19 11.92 10.83
N SER A 349 10.71 12.13 12.04
CA SER A 349 9.94 12.00 13.29
C SER A 349 8.76 12.97 13.34
N ALA A 350 8.92 14.21 12.88
CA ALA A 350 7.83 15.19 12.81
C ALA A 350 6.69 14.70 11.89
N ALA A 351 7.03 14.12 10.74
CA ALA A 351 6.05 13.54 9.83
C ALA A 351 5.36 12.30 10.42
N ILE A 352 6.13 11.34 10.97
CA ILE A 352 5.58 10.10 11.57
C ILE A 352 4.61 10.40 12.71
N LYS A 353 4.93 11.37 13.58
CA LYS A 353 4.11 11.76 14.74
C LYS A 353 2.87 12.56 14.36
N SER A 354 2.84 13.19 13.21
CA SER A 354 1.69 14.01 12.79
C SER A 354 0.43 13.14 12.65
N PRO A 355 -0.70 13.54 13.25
CA PRO A 355 -1.94 12.74 13.21
C PRO A 355 -2.57 12.66 11.81
N ILE A 356 -2.13 13.50 10.87
CA ILE A 356 -2.71 13.56 9.52
C ILE A 356 -1.92 12.77 8.47
N THR A 357 -0.74 12.25 8.80
CA THR A 357 0.07 11.45 7.86
C THR A 357 -0.28 9.98 7.93
N MET A 358 -0.33 9.33 6.79
CA MET A 358 -0.33 7.88 6.63
C MET A 358 1.10 7.36 6.56
N ILE A 359 1.27 6.05 6.69
CA ILE A 359 2.54 5.37 6.43
C ILE A 359 2.45 4.68 5.08
N ALA A 360 3.42 4.97 4.22
CA ALA A 360 3.62 4.28 2.94
C ALA A 360 5.12 4.07 2.72
N SER A 361 5.52 3.17 1.84
CA SER A 361 6.92 2.81 1.75
C SER A 361 7.71 3.55 0.67
N ASP A 362 7.08 3.89 -0.44
CA ASP A 362 7.77 4.39 -1.63
C ASP A 362 8.88 3.41 -2.09
N GLY A 363 8.56 2.11 -1.98
CA GLY A 363 9.55 1.03 -2.03
C GLY A 363 9.74 0.42 -3.41
N ILE A 364 10.99 0.12 -3.72
CA ILE A 364 11.39 -0.73 -4.84
C ILE A 364 12.73 -1.42 -4.53
N LEU A 365 12.82 -2.70 -4.87
CA LEU A 365 14.07 -3.46 -4.95
C LEU A 365 14.20 -4.05 -6.35
N GLU A 366 15.41 -4.07 -6.85
CA GLU A 366 15.78 -4.73 -8.10
C GLU A 366 16.94 -5.68 -7.82
N LYS A 367 16.71 -7.00 -7.93
CA LYS A 367 17.72 -8.05 -7.68
C LYS A 367 18.37 -7.89 -6.30
N GLY A 368 17.59 -7.64 -5.27
CA GLY A 368 18.05 -7.47 -3.90
C GLY A 368 18.75 -6.15 -3.61
N LYS A 369 18.75 -5.20 -4.53
CA LYS A 369 19.35 -3.87 -4.37
C LYS A 369 18.28 -2.78 -4.40
N GLY A 370 18.49 -1.70 -3.65
CA GLY A 370 17.56 -0.58 -3.57
C GLY A 370 17.54 0.07 -2.19
N HIS A 371 16.35 0.44 -1.74
CA HIS A 371 16.16 1.17 -0.49
C HIS A 371 15.58 0.26 0.60
N PRO A 372 16.06 0.31 1.86
CA PRO A 372 15.56 -0.50 2.97
C PRO A 372 14.06 -0.30 3.26
N ARG A 373 13.47 0.83 2.86
CA ARG A 373 12.04 1.12 3.05
C ARG A 373 11.12 0.11 2.35
N THR A 374 11.63 -0.65 1.37
CA THR A 374 10.84 -1.72 0.72
C THR A 374 10.51 -2.85 1.68
N ALA A 375 11.46 -3.23 2.54
CA ALA A 375 11.38 -4.42 3.36
C ALA A 375 11.16 -4.15 4.87
N GLY A 376 11.25 -2.89 5.32
CA GLY A 376 11.25 -2.59 6.74
C GLY A 376 10.41 -1.38 7.19
N THR A 377 9.59 -0.78 6.33
CA THR A 377 8.84 0.44 6.68
C THR A 377 7.88 0.23 7.85
N TYR A 378 7.08 -0.82 7.82
CA TYR A 378 6.01 -1.04 8.80
C TYR A 378 6.57 -1.57 10.12
N SER A 379 7.49 -2.51 10.05
CA SER A 379 8.19 -3.03 11.23
C SER A 379 9.05 -1.97 11.91
N ARG A 380 9.69 -1.05 11.15
CA ARG A 380 10.42 0.09 11.72
C ARG A 380 9.50 1.06 12.48
N VAL A 381 8.31 1.34 11.97
CA VAL A 381 7.32 2.16 12.70
C VAL A 381 6.96 1.49 14.02
N LEU A 382 6.68 0.19 14.01
CA LEU A 382 6.29 -0.55 15.23
C LEU A 382 7.46 -0.76 16.19
N GLY A 383 8.64 -1.12 15.69
CA GLY A 383 9.84 -1.34 16.51
C GLY A 383 10.41 -0.05 17.07
N ASN A 384 10.73 0.90 16.21
CA ASN A 384 11.44 2.12 16.62
C ASN A 384 10.50 3.16 17.23
N TYR A 385 9.42 3.59 16.54
CA TYR A 385 8.60 4.71 17.01
C TYR A 385 7.58 4.31 18.10
N VAL A 386 7.06 3.07 18.05
CA VAL A 386 6.10 2.61 19.08
C VAL A 386 6.84 2.02 20.28
N ARG A 387 7.67 0.97 20.08
CA ARG A 387 8.28 0.23 21.18
C ARG A 387 9.45 0.98 21.85
N GLU A 388 10.43 1.42 21.06
CA GLU A 388 11.68 1.98 21.58
C GLU A 388 11.52 3.44 21.99
N GLN A 389 11.15 4.31 21.06
CA GLN A 389 11.00 5.74 21.33
C GLN A 389 9.71 6.08 22.10
N ARG A 390 8.68 5.23 22.04
CA ARG A 390 7.34 5.50 22.61
C ARG A 390 6.76 6.84 22.18
N SER A 391 7.09 7.25 20.96
CA SER A 391 6.71 8.53 20.39
C SER A 391 5.40 8.47 19.58
N LEU A 392 4.89 7.26 19.36
CA LEU A 392 3.62 6.98 18.70
C LEU A 392 2.90 5.85 19.44
N SER A 393 1.60 5.98 19.67
CA SER A 393 0.82 4.87 20.25
C SER A 393 0.66 3.71 19.26
N LEU A 394 0.51 2.48 19.76
CA LEU A 394 0.30 1.32 18.90
C LEU A 394 -1.00 1.46 18.08
N MET A 395 -2.08 1.98 18.68
CA MET A 395 -3.35 2.24 17.99
C MET A 395 -3.17 3.26 16.85
N ASP A 396 -2.45 4.37 17.09
CA ASP A 396 -2.20 5.37 16.06
C ASP A 396 -1.33 4.82 14.92
N ALA A 397 -0.28 4.05 15.26
CA ALA A 397 0.55 3.40 14.25
C ALA A 397 -0.28 2.49 13.34
N ILE A 398 -1.10 1.60 13.92
CA ILE A 398 -1.98 0.71 13.15
C ILE A 398 -2.99 1.52 12.34
N THR A 399 -3.57 2.58 12.89
CA THR A 399 -4.50 3.48 12.18
C THR A 399 -3.87 4.05 10.92
N LYS A 400 -2.63 4.56 11.02
CA LYS A 400 -1.86 5.15 9.91
C LYS A 400 -1.49 4.13 8.83
N MET A 401 -1.32 2.87 9.20
CA MET A 401 -0.89 1.78 8.32
C MET A 401 -2.07 0.98 7.72
N THR A 402 -3.31 1.20 8.20
CA THR A 402 -4.45 0.35 7.83
C THR A 402 -5.72 1.15 7.50
N LEU A 403 -6.37 1.72 8.51
CA LEU A 403 -7.67 2.39 8.35
C LEU A 403 -7.58 3.67 7.49
N MET A 404 -6.60 4.53 7.74
CA MET A 404 -6.44 5.78 6.98
C MET A 404 -6.20 5.53 5.49
N PRO A 405 -5.27 4.63 5.06
CA PRO A 405 -5.12 4.26 3.66
C PRO A 405 -6.39 3.68 3.04
N ALA A 406 -7.11 2.80 3.76
CA ALA A 406 -8.37 2.24 3.29
C ALA A 406 -9.41 3.33 3.04
N GLN A 407 -9.62 4.24 4.01
CA GLN A 407 -10.56 5.36 3.94
C GLN A 407 -10.23 6.33 2.79
N ARG A 408 -8.94 6.54 2.48
CA ARG A 408 -8.53 7.37 1.33
C ARG A 408 -9.13 6.87 0.02
N LEU A 409 -9.28 5.56 -0.14
CA LEU A 409 -9.65 4.93 -1.40
C LEU A 409 -11.11 4.44 -1.45
N GLU A 410 -11.77 4.20 -0.30
CA GLU A 410 -13.06 3.49 -0.24
C GLU A 410 -14.22 4.18 -0.97
N LYS A 411 -14.12 5.49 -1.21
CA LYS A 411 -15.12 6.23 -1.98
C LYS A 411 -15.10 5.85 -3.46
N ARG A 412 -13.90 5.70 -4.02
CA ARG A 412 -13.68 5.31 -5.42
C ARG A 412 -13.66 3.79 -5.60
N VAL A 413 -13.11 3.07 -4.62
CA VAL A 413 -12.90 1.62 -4.65
C VAL A 413 -13.68 0.97 -3.51
N PRO A 414 -14.94 0.56 -3.74
CA PRO A 414 -15.83 0.07 -2.67
C PRO A 414 -15.29 -1.13 -1.90
N SER A 415 -14.46 -1.99 -2.51
CA SER A 415 -13.83 -3.12 -1.82
C SER A 415 -12.90 -2.69 -0.66
N MET A 416 -12.36 -1.49 -0.70
CA MET A 416 -11.52 -0.95 0.39
C MET A 416 -12.31 -0.71 1.69
N ARG A 417 -13.65 -0.67 1.65
CA ARG A 417 -14.49 -0.63 2.87
C ARG A 417 -14.35 -1.88 3.73
N ASN A 418 -13.88 -2.99 3.17
CA ASN A 418 -13.68 -4.24 3.89
C ASN A 418 -12.22 -4.47 4.30
N LYS A 419 -11.30 -3.55 3.98
CA LYS A 419 -9.88 -3.63 4.30
C LYS A 419 -9.49 -2.62 5.39
N GLY A 420 -8.37 -2.85 6.06
CA GLY A 420 -7.84 -1.94 7.08
C GLY A 420 -8.62 -1.91 8.39
N ARG A 421 -9.46 -2.93 8.66
CA ARG A 421 -10.31 -3.04 9.86
C ARG A 421 -10.59 -4.48 10.26
N ILE A 422 -10.88 -4.72 11.53
CA ILE A 422 -11.28 -6.03 12.07
C ILE A 422 -12.74 -5.94 12.52
N ARG A 423 -13.66 -6.28 11.65
CA ARG A 423 -15.10 -6.35 11.95
C ARG A 423 -15.75 -7.54 11.24
N LEU A 424 -16.94 -7.90 11.65
CA LEU A 424 -17.72 -8.93 10.97
C LEU A 424 -17.96 -8.53 9.52
N GLY A 425 -17.69 -9.45 8.59
CA GLY A 425 -17.81 -9.24 7.16
C GLY A 425 -16.63 -8.55 6.49
N ALA A 426 -15.62 -8.10 7.23
CA ALA A 426 -14.39 -7.59 6.64
C ALA A 426 -13.54 -8.71 6.03
N ASP A 427 -12.70 -8.36 5.06
CA ASP A 427 -11.76 -9.30 4.48
C ASP A 427 -10.79 -9.81 5.58
N ALA A 428 -10.47 -11.09 5.53
CA ALA A 428 -9.51 -11.69 6.44
C ALA A 428 -8.06 -11.40 5.97
N ASP A 429 -7.75 -10.12 5.81
CA ASP A 429 -6.41 -9.57 5.62
C ASP A 429 -5.90 -9.15 6.99
N LEU A 430 -5.00 -9.94 7.57
CA LEU A 430 -4.55 -9.78 8.96
C LEU A 430 -3.03 -9.86 9.06
N THR A 431 -2.47 -9.04 9.94
CA THR A 431 -1.06 -9.10 10.34
C THR A 431 -0.97 -9.39 11.82
N ILE A 432 -0.26 -10.48 12.17
CA ILE A 432 -0.09 -10.94 13.55
C ILE A 432 1.40 -10.87 13.86
N PHE A 433 1.75 -10.10 14.88
CA PHE A 433 3.14 -9.84 15.23
C PHE A 433 3.39 -9.84 16.73
N ASP A 434 4.64 -10.08 17.09
CA ASP A 434 5.12 -9.96 18.45
C ASP A 434 5.55 -8.50 18.72
N PRO A 435 4.83 -7.76 19.57
CA PRO A 435 5.15 -6.36 19.85
C PRO A 435 6.47 -6.17 20.61
N GLN A 436 7.02 -7.22 21.20
CA GLN A 436 8.29 -7.17 21.95
C GLN A 436 9.52 -7.35 21.04
N SER A 437 9.36 -8.09 19.93
CA SER A 437 10.51 -8.44 19.06
C SER A 437 10.43 -7.83 17.66
N ILE A 438 9.33 -7.16 17.28
CA ILE A 438 9.19 -6.60 15.93
C ILE A 438 10.28 -5.55 15.66
N VAL A 439 11.01 -5.73 14.54
CA VAL A 439 12.09 -4.84 14.12
C VAL A 439 12.37 -4.99 12.63
N ASP A 440 12.74 -3.88 11.99
CA ASP A 440 13.32 -3.89 10.64
C ASP A 440 14.79 -4.33 10.69
N LYS A 441 15.18 -5.12 9.70
CA LYS A 441 16.58 -5.62 9.56
C LYS A 441 17.27 -4.98 8.37
N SER A 442 16.50 -4.42 7.46
CA SER A 442 17.00 -3.83 6.22
C SER A 442 17.83 -2.59 6.48
N THR A 443 18.98 -2.50 5.80
CA THR A 443 19.88 -1.35 5.85
C THR A 443 20.14 -0.82 4.44
N PHE A 444 20.77 0.35 4.32
CA PHE A 444 21.15 0.90 3.01
C PHE A 444 22.24 0.07 2.30
N GLN A 445 23.01 -0.73 3.03
CA GLN A 445 24.01 -1.66 2.48
C GLN A 445 23.37 -3.00 2.09
N GLU A 446 22.44 -3.48 2.91
CA GLU A 446 21.75 -4.76 2.75
C GLU A 446 20.23 -4.53 2.82
N PRO A 447 19.61 -3.97 1.76
CA PRO A 447 18.21 -3.60 1.78
C PRO A 447 17.24 -4.78 1.68
N ALA A 448 17.71 -5.92 1.17
CA ALA A 448 16.91 -7.12 0.96
C ALA A 448 16.93 -8.06 2.17
N GLN A 449 16.50 -7.57 3.34
CA GLN A 449 16.38 -8.38 4.56
C GLN A 449 14.94 -8.38 5.06
N TYR A 450 14.44 -9.55 5.44
CA TYR A 450 13.11 -9.68 6.04
C TYR A 450 13.08 -9.06 7.45
N ALA A 451 11.98 -8.42 7.78
CA ALA A 451 11.70 -7.97 9.14
C ALA A 451 11.56 -9.16 10.08
N GLU A 452 11.92 -8.95 11.36
CA GLU A 452 11.68 -9.92 12.42
C GLU A 452 10.46 -9.52 13.25
N GLY A 453 9.82 -10.52 13.89
CA GLY A 453 8.67 -10.28 14.77
C GLY A 453 7.31 -10.41 14.10
N ILE A 454 7.20 -10.37 12.77
CA ILE A 454 5.99 -10.77 12.05
C ILE A 454 5.85 -12.29 12.17
N LYS A 455 4.76 -12.77 12.75
CA LYS A 455 4.53 -14.21 12.99
C LYS A 455 3.59 -14.84 11.98
N PHE A 456 2.46 -14.18 11.69
CA PHE A 456 1.52 -14.67 10.68
C PHE A 456 1.00 -13.50 9.86
N VAL A 457 0.85 -13.73 8.56
CA VAL A 457 0.16 -12.81 7.64
C VAL A 457 -0.87 -13.59 6.85
N LEU A 458 -2.09 -13.08 6.85
CA LEU A 458 -3.20 -13.62 6.07
C LEU A 458 -3.61 -12.63 4.99
N VAL A 459 -3.78 -13.13 3.78
CA VAL A 459 -4.32 -12.39 2.64
C VAL A 459 -5.56 -13.11 2.13
N ASN A 460 -6.71 -12.45 2.14
CA ASN A 460 -7.99 -13.05 1.79
C ASN A 460 -8.26 -14.39 2.53
N GLY A 461 -7.84 -14.47 3.80
CA GLY A 461 -8.00 -15.64 4.65
C GLY A 461 -6.97 -16.75 4.46
N VAL A 462 -6.02 -16.60 3.54
CA VAL A 462 -4.95 -17.57 3.27
C VAL A 462 -3.66 -17.13 3.99
N LEU A 463 -3.06 -18.06 4.74
CA LEU A 463 -1.77 -17.84 5.40
C LEU A 463 -0.65 -17.77 4.36
N ILE A 464 -0.03 -16.59 4.22
CA ILE A 464 1.14 -16.37 3.37
C ILE A 464 2.44 -16.29 4.18
N VAL A 465 2.35 -15.95 5.47
CA VAL A 465 3.46 -16.08 6.44
C VAL A 465 2.96 -16.90 7.60
N ARG A 466 3.71 -17.92 8.02
CA ARG A 466 3.42 -18.81 9.16
C ARG A 466 4.67 -18.95 10.02
N ASP A 467 4.53 -18.67 11.32
CA ASP A 467 5.63 -18.74 12.31
C ASP A 467 6.89 -17.97 11.84
N GLY A 468 6.67 -16.78 11.20
CA GLY A 468 7.73 -15.97 10.64
C GLY A 468 8.36 -16.50 9.35
N GLN A 469 7.77 -17.53 8.74
CA GLN A 469 8.26 -18.16 7.51
C GLN A 469 7.29 -17.88 6.35
N LEU A 470 7.84 -17.36 5.25
CA LEU A 470 7.09 -17.15 4.02
C LEU A 470 6.67 -18.49 3.42
N GLN A 471 5.40 -18.60 3.05
CA GLN A 471 4.88 -19.80 2.38
C GLN A 471 5.10 -19.68 0.86
N SER A 472 5.54 -20.79 0.25
CA SER A 472 5.84 -20.83 -1.19
C SER A 472 4.65 -21.27 -2.04
N ASN A 473 4.63 -20.86 -3.31
CA ASN A 473 3.67 -21.30 -4.33
C ASN A 473 2.19 -21.05 -3.97
N ILE A 474 1.90 -19.97 -3.25
CA ILE A 474 0.56 -19.53 -2.95
C ILE A 474 0.39 -18.06 -3.36
N TYR A 475 -0.69 -17.77 -4.08
CA TYR A 475 -0.94 -16.45 -4.66
C TYR A 475 -2.39 -15.99 -4.41
N PRO A 476 -2.76 -15.73 -3.14
CA PRO A 476 -4.12 -15.36 -2.77
C PRO A 476 -4.45 -13.90 -3.07
N GLY A 477 -3.48 -13.11 -3.51
CA GLY A 477 -3.63 -11.69 -3.78
C GLY A 477 -4.70 -11.43 -4.85
N ARG A 478 -5.52 -10.41 -4.61
CA ARG A 478 -6.61 -10.00 -5.50
C ARG A 478 -6.39 -8.58 -5.99
N ALA A 479 -6.91 -8.29 -7.18
CA ALA A 479 -6.93 -6.95 -7.72
C ALA A 479 -7.79 -6.02 -6.85
N VAL A 480 -7.18 -4.95 -6.36
CA VAL A 480 -7.88 -3.77 -5.83
C VAL A 480 -8.10 -2.86 -7.03
N ARG A 481 -9.33 -2.76 -7.49
CA ARG A 481 -9.66 -2.09 -8.76
C ARG A 481 -10.95 -1.29 -8.59
N ALA A 482 -11.00 -0.09 -9.14
CA ALA A 482 -12.24 0.67 -9.17
C ALA A 482 -13.25 0.03 -10.13
N PRO A 483 -14.56 0.26 -9.95
CA PRO A 483 -15.58 -0.22 -10.87
C PRO A 483 -15.30 0.25 -12.31
N PHE A 484 -15.57 -0.62 -13.28
CA PHE A 484 -15.56 -0.23 -14.70
C PHE A 484 -16.71 0.73 -15.00
N ASN A 485 -16.40 1.81 -15.69
CA ASN A 485 -17.42 2.69 -16.25
C ASN A 485 -17.52 2.44 -17.75
N SER A 486 -18.61 1.82 -18.18
CA SER A 486 -18.87 1.44 -19.57
C SER A 486 -19.37 2.60 -20.46
N ASN A 487 -19.48 3.82 -19.90
CA ASN A 487 -19.98 5.00 -20.62
C ASN A 487 -18.88 5.97 -20.99
#